data_f8ff843f6ab032fb3c0677d2033dfdeb
#
_entry.id   f8ff843f6ab032fb3c0677d2033dfdeb
#
_cell.length_a   1.000
_cell.length_b   1.000
_cell.length_c   1.000
_cell.angle_alpha   90.00
_cell.angle_beta   90.00
_cell.angle_gamma   90.00
#
_symmetry.space_group_name_H-M   'P 1'
#
loop_
_entity.id
_entity.type
_entity.pdbx_description
1 polymer ?
#
loop_
_entity_poly.entity_id
_entity_poly.type
_entity_poly.pdbx_seq_one_letter_code
_entity_poly.pdbx_strand_id
1 'polypeptide(L)'
;IGVLYGKEELLNDMEPFLLGGDMIDLVEEQETRFAELPAKFEAGTQYVEGAVSLEAAIRYVEAIGFDAIREQEQKLVRRTLEGMQQIPHIRIIGPKDPAEKEGLVAFTVEDVHPHDVAQILSAEGICIRTGHHCAEPLHRYLGINASCRASFYFYNTEEEVDYFLEKLKGVRPMMGYGD
;
A
#
# COMPACT_ATOMS: atom_id res chain seq x y z
N ILE A 1 -7.44 2.57 13.52
CA ILE A 1 -6.73 2.21 14.73
C ILE A 1 -5.25 1.98 14.44
N GLY A 2 -4.37 2.35 15.40
CA GLY A 2 -2.94 2.08 15.38
C GLY A 2 -2.55 1.13 16.49
N VAL A 3 -1.44 0.40 16.29
CA VAL A 3 -0.84 -0.47 17.31
C VAL A 3 0.64 -0.13 17.45
N LEU A 4 1.09 0.07 18.69
CA LEU A 4 2.50 0.18 19.03
C LEU A 4 2.97 -1.14 19.63
N TYR A 5 3.95 -1.78 18.99
CA TYR A 5 4.67 -2.92 19.54
C TYR A 5 6.11 -2.52 19.84
N GLY A 6 6.60 -2.91 20.99
CA GLY A 6 7.99 -2.67 21.39
C GLY A 6 8.45 -3.61 22.48
N LYS A 7 9.77 -3.70 22.65
CA LYS A 7 10.37 -4.39 23.80
C LYS A 7 10.09 -3.57 25.05
N GLU A 8 9.71 -4.24 26.13
CA GLU A 8 9.35 -3.61 27.41
C GLU A 8 10.42 -2.64 27.92
N GLU A 9 11.68 -3.04 27.88
CA GLU A 9 12.83 -2.22 28.30
C GLU A 9 12.91 -0.90 27.52
N LEU A 10 12.66 -0.92 26.19
CA LEU A 10 12.68 0.27 25.36
C LEU A 10 11.46 1.17 25.60
N LEU A 11 10.29 0.55 25.76
CA LEU A 11 9.07 1.30 26.04
C LEU A 11 9.11 1.97 27.42
N ASN A 12 9.76 1.35 28.41
CA ASN A 12 9.95 1.97 29.72
C ASN A 12 10.85 3.20 29.66
N ASP A 13 11.88 3.19 28.80
CA ASP A 13 12.81 4.32 28.63
C ASP A 13 12.26 5.42 27.71
N MET A 14 11.29 5.11 26.84
CA MET A 14 10.69 6.11 25.94
C MET A 14 9.77 7.06 26.69
N GLU A 15 9.85 8.35 26.33
CA GLU A 15 8.83 9.31 26.70
C GLU A 15 7.55 9.10 25.88
N PRO A 16 6.35 9.24 26.49
CA PRO A 16 5.11 9.17 25.73
C PRO A 16 4.97 10.35 24.75
N PHE A 17 4.50 10.09 23.54
CA PHE A 17 4.34 11.12 22.51
C PHE A 17 2.92 11.72 22.44
N LEU A 18 1.95 11.13 23.16
CA LEU A 18 0.61 11.69 23.40
C LEU A 18 0.38 11.79 24.89
N LEU A 19 -0.25 12.87 25.32
CA LEU A 19 -0.57 13.14 26.72
C LEU A 19 -2.08 13.29 26.89
N GLY A 20 -2.62 12.73 27.98
CA GLY A 20 -4.07 12.79 28.27
C GLY A 20 -4.46 12.05 29.53
N GLY A 21 -5.74 11.83 29.72
CA GLY A 21 -6.26 11.02 30.84
C GLY A 21 -5.80 9.57 30.77
N ASP A 22 -5.85 8.90 31.89
CA ASP A 22 -5.57 7.46 32.10
C ASP A 22 -4.10 7.04 31.92
N MET A 23 -3.26 7.81 31.24
CA MET A 23 -1.85 7.49 31.01
C MET A 23 -0.89 8.07 32.07
N ILE A 24 -1.42 8.68 33.11
CA ILE A 24 -0.72 9.34 34.18
C ILE A 24 -1.04 8.71 35.54
N ASP A 25 -0.08 8.72 36.46
CA ASP A 25 -0.24 8.29 37.85
C ASP A 25 -0.32 9.54 38.78
N LEU A 26 0.49 10.57 38.50
CA LEU A 26 0.48 11.83 39.22
C LEU A 26 0.73 12.99 38.27
N VAL A 27 -0.01 14.10 38.46
CA VAL A 27 0.25 15.37 37.78
C VAL A 27 0.25 16.49 38.80
N GLU A 28 1.34 17.21 38.89
CA GLU A 28 1.51 18.46 39.62
C GLU A 28 1.94 19.59 38.67
N GLU A 29 2.07 20.81 39.14
CA GLU A 29 2.41 21.95 38.28
C GLU A 29 3.77 21.82 37.59
N GLN A 30 4.73 21.14 38.20
CA GLN A 30 6.11 21.00 37.73
C GLN A 30 6.58 19.53 37.61
N GLU A 31 5.72 18.58 37.97
CA GLU A 31 6.05 17.17 38.00
C GLU A 31 4.90 16.35 37.40
N THR A 32 5.26 15.39 36.53
CA THR A 32 4.33 14.40 36.00
C THR A 32 4.95 13.03 36.11
N ARG A 33 4.20 12.09 36.68
CA ARG A 33 4.55 10.68 36.69
C ARG A 33 3.57 9.90 35.83
N PHE A 34 4.11 9.24 34.82
CA PHE A 34 3.31 8.44 33.91
C PHE A 34 2.92 7.09 34.54
N ALA A 35 1.79 6.55 34.09
CA ALA A 35 1.36 5.22 34.45
C ALA A 35 2.35 4.15 33.91
N GLU A 36 2.25 2.94 34.42
CA GLU A 36 3.01 1.80 33.90
C GLU A 36 2.54 1.40 32.49
N LEU A 37 3.35 0.59 31.79
CA LEU A 37 2.94 -0.02 30.52
C LEU A 37 1.76 -0.98 30.75
N PRO A 38 0.79 -1.07 29.81
CA PRO A 38 0.74 -0.34 28.54
C PRO A 38 0.13 1.07 28.63
N ALA A 39 -0.51 1.43 29.75
CA ALA A 39 -1.27 2.68 29.92
C ALA A 39 -0.46 3.94 29.61
N LYS A 40 0.87 3.93 29.87
CA LYS A 40 1.79 5.02 29.54
C LYS A 40 1.66 5.56 28.10
N PHE A 41 1.29 4.72 27.13
CA PHE A 41 1.13 5.08 25.73
C PHE A 41 -0.33 5.12 25.25
N GLU A 42 -1.27 5.03 26.18
CA GLU A 42 -2.71 4.99 25.89
C GLU A 42 -3.41 6.23 26.46
N ALA A 43 -3.22 7.38 25.80
CA ALA A 43 -3.74 8.67 26.26
C ALA A 43 -5.23 8.84 25.95
N GLY A 44 -6.05 9.07 26.97
CA GLY A 44 -7.47 9.32 26.87
C GLY A 44 -8.31 8.06 26.67
N THR A 45 -9.60 8.23 26.37
CA THR A 45 -10.52 7.11 26.13
C THR A 45 -10.07 6.30 24.91
N GLN A 46 -9.86 5.01 25.11
CA GLN A 46 -9.36 4.11 24.08
C GLN A 46 -10.44 3.85 23.00
N TYR A 47 -9.98 3.70 21.75
CA TYR A 47 -10.83 3.37 20.61
C TYR A 47 -11.18 1.87 20.60
N VAL A 48 -12.06 1.48 21.52
CA VAL A 48 -12.46 0.07 21.75
C VAL A 48 -13.12 -0.55 20.51
N GLU A 49 -13.96 0.22 19.83
CA GLU A 49 -14.63 -0.19 18.58
C GLU A 49 -13.61 -0.60 17.49
N GLY A 50 -12.56 0.20 17.35
CA GLY A 50 -11.46 -0.10 16.42
C GLY A 50 -10.67 -1.34 16.84
N ALA A 51 -10.48 -1.58 18.14
CA ALA A 51 -9.79 -2.77 18.63
C ALA A 51 -10.57 -4.06 18.31
N VAL A 52 -11.88 -4.06 18.55
CA VAL A 52 -12.77 -5.20 18.22
C VAL A 52 -12.82 -5.43 16.71
N SER A 53 -12.90 -4.35 15.92
CA SER A 53 -12.89 -4.44 14.46
C SER A 53 -11.57 -4.98 13.92
N LEU A 54 -10.45 -4.60 14.51
CA LEU A 54 -9.13 -5.10 14.13
C LEU A 54 -8.97 -6.59 14.43
N GLU A 55 -9.48 -7.06 15.58
CA GLU A 55 -9.51 -8.50 15.90
C GLU A 55 -10.27 -9.29 14.84
N ALA A 56 -11.46 -8.83 14.45
CA ALA A 56 -12.24 -9.48 13.40
C ALA A 56 -11.50 -9.52 12.05
N ALA A 57 -10.81 -8.42 11.67
CA ALA A 57 -10.02 -8.36 10.45
C ALA A 57 -8.82 -9.32 10.49
N ILE A 58 -8.12 -9.40 11.61
CA ILE A 58 -7.00 -10.34 11.80
C ILE A 58 -7.48 -11.78 11.64
N ARG A 59 -8.55 -12.17 12.33
CA ARG A 59 -9.12 -13.52 12.24
C ARG A 59 -9.56 -13.87 10.82
N TYR A 60 -10.10 -12.89 10.08
CA TYR A 60 -10.49 -13.10 8.69
C TYR A 60 -9.28 -13.41 7.80
N VAL A 61 -8.19 -12.63 7.92
CA VAL A 61 -6.96 -12.85 7.15
C VAL A 61 -6.29 -14.18 7.55
N GLU A 62 -6.23 -14.50 8.85
CA GLU A 62 -5.68 -15.77 9.33
C GLU A 62 -6.48 -16.98 8.84
N ALA A 63 -7.80 -16.86 8.73
CA ALA A 63 -8.65 -17.94 8.21
C ALA A 63 -8.41 -18.23 6.71
N ILE A 64 -8.04 -17.23 5.93
CA ILE A 64 -7.61 -17.40 4.53
C ILE A 64 -6.21 -18.03 4.48
N GLY A 65 -5.32 -17.57 5.36
CA GLY A 65 -3.91 -17.97 5.44
C GLY A 65 -2.98 -17.16 4.54
N PHE A 66 -1.85 -16.77 5.10
CA PHE A 66 -0.87 -15.91 4.39
C PHE A 66 -0.27 -16.58 3.16
N ASP A 67 -0.08 -17.89 3.17
CA ASP A 67 0.45 -18.64 2.03
C ASP A 67 -0.52 -18.60 0.84
N ALA A 68 -1.82 -18.79 1.07
CA ALA A 68 -2.84 -18.72 0.04
C ALA A 68 -2.96 -17.28 -0.52
N ILE A 69 -2.89 -16.26 0.33
CA ILE A 69 -2.88 -14.86 -0.09
C ILE A 69 -1.68 -14.59 -0.99
N ARG A 70 -0.50 -14.99 -0.56
CA ARG A 70 0.75 -14.80 -1.31
C ARG A 70 0.75 -15.54 -2.66
N GLU A 71 0.24 -16.75 -2.70
CA GLU A 71 0.12 -17.54 -3.94
C GLU A 71 -0.78 -16.82 -4.95
N GLN A 72 -1.94 -16.33 -4.51
CA GLN A 72 -2.84 -15.57 -5.37
C GLN A 72 -2.21 -14.28 -5.86
N GLU A 73 -1.59 -13.49 -4.99
CA GLU A 73 -0.91 -12.24 -5.39
C GLU A 73 0.21 -12.50 -6.41
N GLN A 74 1.03 -13.52 -6.19
CA GLN A 74 2.10 -13.89 -7.13
C GLN A 74 1.57 -14.33 -8.48
N LYS A 75 0.44 -15.04 -8.52
CA LYS A 75 -0.23 -15.42 -9.74
C LYS A 75 -0.69 -14.21 -10.55
N LEU A 76 -1.33 -13.25 -9.89
CA LEU A 76 -1.82 -12.02 -10.52
C LEU A 76 -0.67 -11.13 -11.00
N VAL A 77 0.38 -10.98 -10.19
CA VAL A 77 1.58 -10.21 -10.55
C VAL A 77 2.30 -10.84 -11.75
N ARG A 78 2.48 -12.16 -11.76
CA ARG A 78 3.09 -12.88 -12.90
C ARG A 78 2.32 -12.62 -14.18
N ARG A 79 1.00 -12.79 -14.16
CA ARG A 79 0.13 -12.52 -15.31
C ARG A 79 0.24 -11.08 -15.80
N THR A 80 0.27 -10.13 -14.85
CA THR A 80 0.43 -8.70 -15.16
C THR A 80 1.76 -8.41 -15.83
N LEU A 81 2.87 -8.92 -15.30
CA LEU A 81 4.20 -8.72 -15.85
C LEU A 81 4.35 -9.34 -17.25
N GLU A 82 3.87 -10.57 -17.44
CA GLU A 82 3.87 -11.25 -18.73
C GLU A 82 3.05 -10.46 -19.77
N GLY A 83 1.86 -9.99 -19.40
CA GLY A 83 1.02 -9.17 -20.28
C GLY A 83 1.63 -7.81 -20.60
N MET A 84 2.18 -7.11 -19.62
CA MET A 84 2.82 -5.81 -19.84
C MET A 84 4.06 -5.90 -20.73
N GLN A 85 4.82 -7.00 -20.67
CA GLN A 85 5.97 -7.22 -21.56
C GLN A 85 5.57 -7.36 -23.05
N GLN A 86 4.32 -7.66 -23.33
CA GLN A 86 3.77 -7.73 -24.70
C GLN A 86 3.20 -6.40 -25.19
N ILE A 87 3.09 -5.40 -24.31
CA ILE A 87 2.59 -4.07 -24.68
C ILE A 87 3.80 -3.18 -24.97
N PRO A 88 3.97 -2.68 -26.22
CA PRO A 88 5.01 -1.71 -26.53
C PRO A 88 4.89 -0.47 -25.63
N HIS A 89 6.02 0.22 -25.45
CA HIS A 89 6.05 1.48 -24.71
C HIS A 89 5.70 1.42 -23.19
N ILE A 90 5.57 0.23 -22.61
CA ILE A 90 5.46 0.04 -21.17
C ILE A 90 6.86 -0.21 -20.57
N ARG A 91 7.24 0.66 -19.64
CA ARG A 91 8.43 0.45 -18.80
C ARG A 91 8.00 -0.01 -17.41
N ILE A 92 8.28 -1.26 -17.08
CA ILE A 92 8.09 -1.81 -15.72
C ILE A 92 9.20 -1.26 -14.81
N ILE A 93 8.82 -0.81 -13.60
CA ILE A 93 9.73 -0.27 -12.60
C ILE A 93 9.96 -1.35 -11.53
N GLY A 94 11.25 -1.52 -11.15
CA GLY A 94 11.68 -2.53 -10.19
C GLY A 94 11.91 -3.91 -10.81
N PRO A 95 11.99 -4.97 -9.99
CA PRO A 95 12.26 -6.33 -10.44
C PRO A 95 11.26 -6.80 -11.49
N LYS A 96 11.73 -7.60 -12.45
CA LYS A 96 10.89 -8.23 -13.48
C LYS A 96 10.54 -9.68 -13.16
N ASP A 97 11.21 -10.26 -12.16
CA ASP A 97 10.88 -11.57 -11.64
C ASP A 97 9.66 -11.45 -10.71
N PRO A 98 8.56 -12.19 -10.98
CA PRO A 98 7.40 -12.21 -10.09
C PRO A 98 7.74 -12.63 -8.67
N ALA A 99 8.74 -13.49 -8.48
CA ALA A 99 9.14 -13.97 -7.15
C ALA A 99 9.75 -12.88 -6.25
N GLU A 100 10.24 -11.78 -6.86
CA GLU A 100 10.81 -10.63 -6.17
C GLU A 100 9.79 -9.49 -5.96
N LYS A 101 8.50 -9.73 -6.28
CA LYS A 101 7.42 -8.74 -6.12
C LYS A 101 6.34 -9.27 -5.19
N GLU A 102 5.81 -8.35 -4.42
CA GLU A 102 4.54 -8.53 -3.71
C GLU A 102 3.37 -8.08 -4.61
N GLY A 103 2.14 -8.07 -4.15
CA GLY A 103 0.90 -7.82 -4.88
C GLY A 103 0.79 -6.47 -5.64
N LEU A 104 1.87 -5.95 -6.23
CA LEU A 104 1.84 -4.70 -6.98
C LEU A 104 2.84 -4.64 -8.16
N VAL A 105 2.49 -3.85 -9.19
CA VAL A 105 3.36 -3.53 -10.32
C VAL A 105 3.37 -2.03 -10.55
N ALA A 106 4.57 -1.42 -10.51
CA ALA A 106 4.79 -0.03 -10.88
C ALA A 106 5.30 0.05 -12.32
N PHE A 107 4.81 1.04 -13.09
CA PHE A 107 5.15 1.19 -14.50
C PHE A 107 4.96 2.63 -14.99
N THR A 108 5.51 2.93 -16.16
CA THR A 108 5.21 4.12 -16.94
C THR A 108 4.78 3.72 -18.36
N VAL A 109 3.99 4.57 -19.00
CA VAL A 109 3.66 4.50 -20.43
C VAL A 109 4.44 5.62 -21.12
N GLU A 110 5.20 5.31 -22.17
CA GLU A 110 5.99 6.29 -22.90
C GLU A 110 5.07 7.36 -23.50
N ASP A 111 5.49 8.62 -23.41
CA ASP A 111 4.79 9.82 -23.87
C ASP A 111 3.46 10.13 -23.18
N VAL A 112 2.97 9.29 -22.27
CA VAL A 112 1.70 9.51 -21.56
C VAL A 112 1.94 9.83 -20.09
N HIS A 113 1.40 10.96 -19.62
CA HIS A 113 1.53 11.31 -18.21
C HIS A 113 0.76 10.31 -17.34
N PRO A 114 1.29 9.84 -16.20
CA PRO A 114 0.62 8.85 -15.34
C PRO A 114 -0.80 9.21 -14.91
N HIS A 115 -1.11 10.50 -14.70
CA HIS A 115 -2.49 10.93 -14.39
C HIS A 115 -3.45 10.70 -15.56
N ASP A 116 -3.01 10.90 -16.80
CA ASP A 116 -3.84 10.64 -17.97
C ASP A 116 -4.09 9.14 -18.13
N VAL A 117 -3.08 8.30 -17.90
CA VAL A 117 -3.24 6.84 -17.83
C VAL A 117 -4.33 6.46 -16.82
N ALA A 118 -4.24 7.03 -15.59
CA ALA A 118 -5.23 6.72 -14.56
C ALA A 118 -6.64 7.23 -14.91
N GLN A 119 -6.76 8.39 -15.54
CA GLN A 119 -8.04 8.95 -15.93
C GLN A 119 -8.72 8.10 -17.02
N ILE A 120 -7.97 7.66 -18.01
CA ILE A 120 -8.47 6.78 -19.08
C ILE A 120 -8.92 5.44 -18.49
N LEU A 121 -8.09 4.81 -17.66
CA LEU A 121 -8.41 3.53 -17.01
C LEU A 121 -9.59 3.66 -16.03
N SER A 122 -9.70 4.79 -15.32
CA SER A 122 -10.82 5.05 -14.40
C SER A 122 -12.16 5.16 -15.13
N ALA A 123 -12.17 5.70 -16.35
CA ALA A 123 -13.38 5.73 -17.19
C ALA A 123 -13.87 4.32 -17.59
N GLU A 124 -12.96 3.33 -17.57
CA GLU A 124 -13.25 1.91 -17.80
C GLU A 124 -13.48 1.13 -16.48
N GLY A 125 -13.61 1.84 -15.35
CA GLY A 125 -13.82 1.21 -14.02
C GLY A 125 -12.56 0.61 -13.39
N ILE A 126 -11.37 0.92 -13.92
CA ILE A 126 -10.08 0.39 -13.42
C ILE A 126 -9.38 1.48 -12.60
N CYS A 127 -9.22 1.24 -11.30
CA CYS A 127 -8.57 2.16 -10.37
C CYS A 127 -7.10 1.79 -10.18
N ILE A 128 -6.20 2.70 -10.55
CA ILE A 128 -4.76 2.61 -10.27
C ILE A 128 -4.29 3.84 -9.49
N ARG A 129 -3.18 3.73 -8.81
CA ARG A 129 -2.53 4.88 -8.17
C ARG A 129 -1.49 5.49 -9.10
N THR A 130 -1.35 6.84 -9.06
CA THR A 130 -0.34 7.58 -9.82
C THR A 130 0.36 8.63 -8.98
N GLY A 131 1.56 9.03 -9.40
CA GLY A 131 2.39 10.04 -8.73
C GLY A 131 3.70 9.48 -8.21
N HIS A 132 4.19 10.03 -7.10
CA HIS A 132 5.47 9.63 -6.50
C HIS A 132 5.35 8.46 -5.51
N HIS A 133 4.14 8.01 -5.18
CA HIS A 133 3.87 6.93 -4.21
C HIS A 133 4.56 7.15 -2.84
N CYS A 134 4.67 8.41 -2.39
CA CYS A 134 5.43 8.84 -1.20
C CYS A 134 6.93 8.53 -1.27
N ALA A 135 7.50 8.35 -2.48
CA ALA A 135 8.88 8.00 -2.73
C ALA A 135 9.53 8.93 -3.79
N GLU A 136 9.36 10.23 -3.65
CA GLU A 136 9.90 11.22 -4.60
C GLU A 136 11.42 11.13 -4.79
N PRO A 137 12.26 10.90 -3.75
CA PRO A 137 13.69 10.70 -3.97
C PRO A 137 14.02 9.51 -4.87
N LEU A 138 13.26 8.42 -4.77
CA LEU A 138 13.41 7.25 -5.65
C LEU A 138 13.06 7.61 -7.10
N HIS A 139 11.99 8.37 -7.34
CA HIS A 139 11.61 8.81 -8.69
C HIS A 139 12.71 9.68 -9.32
N ARG A 140 13.29 10.59 -8.55
CA ARG A 140 14.47 11.40 -9.00
C ARG A 140 15.67 10.52 -9.35
N TYR A 141 15.97 9.53 -8.52
CA TYR A 141 17.06 8.57 -8.80
C TYR A 141 16.81 7.77 -10.07
N LEU A 142 15.57 7.37 -10.34
CA LEU A 142 15.18 6.63 -11.55
C LEU A 142 15.05 7.52 -12.79
N GLY A 143 15.15 8.84 -12.65
CA GLY A 143 15.00 9.82 -13.73
C GLY A 143 13.58 9.90 -14.28
N ILE A 144 12.56 9.68 -13.45
CA ILE A 144 11.15 9.77 -13.81
C ILE A 144 10.42 10.77 -12.92
N ASN A 145 9.45 11.49 -13.48
CA ASN A 145 8.67 12.49 -12.73
C ASN A 145 7.56 11.86 -11.89
N ALA A 146 6.95 10.81 -12.40
CA ALA A 146 5.85 10.08 -11.74
C ALA A 146 5.72 8.69 -12.37
N SER A 147 4.96 7.81 -11.71
CA SER A 147 4.64 6.49 -12.23
C SER A 147 3.20 6.08 -11.93
N CYS A 148 2.74 5.03 -12.61
CA CYS A 148 1.51 4.31 -12.32
C CYS A 148 1.82 3.12 -11.41
N ARG A 149 0.84 2.71 -10.58
CA ARG A 149 0.92 1.51 -9.76
C ARG A 149 -0.42 0.77 -9.78
N ALA A 150 -0.42 -0.43 -10.34
CA ALA A 150 -1.50 -1.39 -10.17
C ALA A 150 -1.21 -2.21 -8.91
N SER A 151 -2.20 -2.36 -8.04
CA SER A 151 -2.09 -3.14 -6.80
C SER A 151 -3.17 -4.21 -6.79
N PHE A 152 -2.80 -5.42 -6.45
CA PHE A 152 -3.66 -6.60 -6.39
C PHE A 152 -3.69 -7.14 -4.96
N TYR A 153 -4.78 -7.80 -4.61
CA TYR A 153 -4.88 -8.55 -3.37
C TYR A 153 -5.62 -9.87 -3.61
N PHE A 154 -5.75 -10.71 -2.62
CA PHE A 154 -6.28 -12.06 -2.74
C PHE A 154 -7.70 -12.15 -3.33
N TYR A 155 -8.46 -11.08 -3.29
CA TYR A 155 -9.82 -11.03 -3.86
C TYR A 155 -9.87 -10.63 -5.34
N ASN A 156 -8.76 -10.20 -5.92
CA ASN A 156 -8.71 -9.91 -7.35
C ASN A 156 -8.62 -11.19 -8.18
N THR A 157 -9.07 -11.13 -9.42
CA THR A 157 -9.13 -12.27 -10.33
C THR A 157 -8.20 -12.13 -11.54
N GLU A 158 -7.94 -13.22 -12.24
CA GLU A 158 -7.15 -13.19 -13.48
C GLU A 158 -7.88 -12.47 -14.61
N GLU A 159 -9.21 -12.58 -14.65
CA GLU A 159 -10.05 -11.87 -15.61
C GLU A 159 -9.97 -10.35 -15.44
N GLU A 160 -9.87 -9.86 -14.20
CA GLU A 160 -9.64 -8.43 -13.92
C GLU A 160 -8.27 -7.98 -14.42
N VAL A 161 -7.24 -8.82 -14.28
CA VAL A 161 -5.91 -8.54 -14.84
C VAL A 161 -5.95 -8.51 -16.36
N ASP A 162 -6.63 -9.44 -17.00
CA ASP A 162 -6.76 -9.47 -18.47
C ASP A 162 -7.48 -8.23 -18.98
N TYR A 163 -8.57 -7.84 -18.33
CA TYR A 163 -9.32 -6.62 -18.65
C TYR A 163 -8.44 -5.37 -18.48
N PHE A 164 -7.71 -5.27 -17.38
CA PHE A 164 -6.74 -4.20 -17.17
C PHE A 164 -5.70 -4.12 -18.29
N LEU A 165 -5.11 -5.24 -18.68
CA LEU A 165 -4.10 -5.31 -19.75
C LEU A 165 -4.69 -4.94 -21.12
N GLU A 166 -5.92 -5.37 -21.41
CA GLU A 166 -6.66 -4.98 -22.62
C GLU A 166 -6.83 -3.46 -22.71
N LYS A 167 -7.33 -2.84 -21.64
CA LYS A 167 -7.54 -1.38 -21.60
C LYS A 167 -6.23 -0.61 -21.61
N LEU A 168 -5.20 -1.12 -20.95
CA LEU A 168 -3.87 -0.49 -20.91
C LEU A 168 -3.24 -0.38 -22.32
N LYS A 169 -3.45 -1.37 -23.19
CA LYS A 169 -3.01 -1.31 -24.60
C LYS A 169 -3.60 -0.12 -25.36
N GLY A 170 -4.84 0.25 -25.06
CA GLY A 170 -5.54 1.35 -25.69
C GLY A 170 -5.14 2.74 -25.22
N VAL A 171 -4.43 2.87 -24.12
CA VAL A 171 -4.12 4.18 -23.50
C VAL A 171 -3.32 5.09 -24.44
N ARG A 172 -2.23 4.59 -25.00
CA ARG A 172 -1.35 5.39 -25.86
C ARG A 172 -2.02 5.79 -27.18
N PRO A 173 -2.70 4.91 -27.91
CA PRO A 173 -3.51 5.28 -29.06
C PRO A 173 -4.60 6.33 -28.77
N MET A 174 -5.28 6.25 -27.63
CA MET A 174 -6.29 7.25 -27.23
C MET A 174 -5.71 8.66 -27.05
N MET A 175 -4.43 8.75 -26.68
CA MET A 175 -3.70 10.02 -26.56
C MET A 175 -3.14 10.53 -27.90
N GLY A 176 -3.37 9.81 -29.01
CA GLY A 176 -2.92 10.18 -30.34
C GLY A 176 -1.48 9.76 -30.66
N TYR A 177 -0.86 8.95 -29.83
CA TYR A 177 0.44 8.33 -30.09
C TYR A 177 0.24 6.99 -30.82
N GLY A 178 1.15 6.64 -31.72
CA GLY A 178 1.10 5.34 -32.42
C GLY A 178 1.31 4.13 -31.49
N ASP A 179 1.04 2.95 -32.01
CA ASP A 179 1.28 1.66 -31.36
C ASP A 179 2.76 1.44 -31.05
#